data_e61d79de0a98e230eaa9abd7811b722d
#
_entry.id   e61d79de0a98e230eaa9abd7811b722d
#
_cell.length_a   1.000
_cell.length_b   1.000
_cell.length_c   1.000
_cell.angle_alpha   90.00
_cell.angle_beta   90.00
_cell.angle_gamma   90.00
#
_symmetry.space_group_name_H-M   'P 1'
#
loop_
_entity.id
_entity.type
_entity.pdbx_description
1 polymer ?
#
loop_
_entity_poly.entity_id
_entity_poly.type
_entity_poly.pdbx_seq_one_letter_code
_entity_poly.pdbx_strand_id
1 'polypeptide(L)'
;MPTECSAESFDFGTVEGRCVEAAFDAGLVTSDAGALLLGATDRAIRMMDRFASCFHDERRPEYIEHAVATLVGQRVFGIALGYEDLNDHDELRHDPMMAILAGKLAARREDCAPVAGKSTLNRLELSKLQATRYHKISHNPMAIKNLLVDLFVEAHERAPRQIILDLDATDDPLHGEQEGRFFHGYYDCYCYLPLYVFCGRHLLVAKLRSAAMDAAAGAVEEVARIVAQIRRRWPRVRILLRADSGFAREDLMAWCEANGVDFLFGLAKNERLIAEIKTELDVVAAKSRRTGRMERRFKSFMWMTRRTWSRRRRIVAKAEWTQGEANPRFVVTSLGHN
;
A
#
# COMPACT_ATOMS: atom_id res chain seq x y z
N MET A 1 -43.88 3.51 -13.41
CA MET A 1 -45.20 3.55 -12.69
C MET A 1 -44.91 4.04 -11.31
N PRO A 2 -45.57 5.09 -10.82
CA PRO A 2 -45.45 5.47 -9.41
C PRO A 2 -46.07 4.32 -8.60
N THR A 3 -45.34 3.74 -7.70
CA THR A 3 -45.87 2.87 -6.67
C THR A 3 -46.74 3.70 -5.74
N GLU A 4 -48.04 3.47 -5.77
CA GLU A 4 -48.99 4.06 -4.84
C GLU A 4 -48.75 3.50 -3.42
N CYS A 5 -47.77 4.00 -2.71
CA CYS A 5 -47.73 3.98 -1.24
C CYS A 5 -48.07 5.41 -0.79
N SER A 6 -49.35 5.72 -0.71
CA SER A 6 -49.86 7.03 -0.35
C SER A 6 -50.17 7.18 1.16
N ALA A 7 -49.66 6.29 2.01
CA ALA A 7 -49.77 6.47 3.45
C ALA A 7 -48.63 7.37 3.93
N GLU A 8 -48.95 8.52 4.49
CA GLU A 8 -48.00 9.47 5.09
C GLU A 8 -47.27 8.86 6.31
N SER A 9 -47.94 7.90 7.01
CA SER A 9 -47.34 7.14 8.12
C SER A 9 -47.96 5.74 8.23
N PHE A 10 -47.24 4.85 8.88
CA PHE A 10 -47.63 3.49 9.20
C PHE A 10 -47.73 3.34 10.73
N ASP A 11 -48.88 2.92 11.24
CA ASP A 11 -49.07 2.61 12.66
C ASP A 11 -48.72 1.15 12.95
N PHE A 12 -47.77 0.91 13.84
CA PHE A 12 -47.33 -0.43 14.29
C PHE A 12 -47.92 -0.79 15.67
N GLY A 13 -48.89 -0.04 16.16
CA GLY A 13 -49.52 -0.26 17.46
C GLY A 13 -48.67 0.29 18.61
N THR A 14 -48.95 -0.20 19.83
CA THR A 14 -48.27 0.28 21.05
C THR A 14 -47.30 -0.75 21.62
N VAL A 15 -46.13 -0.28 22.02
CA VAL A 15 -45.13 -1.05 22.77
C VAL A 15 -44.89 -0.34 24.10
N GLU A 16 -45.13 -1.03 25.20
CA GLU A 16 -45.03 -0.46 26.57
C GLU A 16 -45.79 0.86 26.76
N GLY A 17 -46.98 0.97 26.12
CA GLY A 17 -47.83 2.15 26.20
C GLY A 17 -47.42 3.33 25.32
N ARG A 18 -46.44 3.17 24.42
CA ARG A 18 -45.99 4.17 23.45
C ARG A 18 -46.49 3.79 22.06
N CYS A 19 -47.09 4.70 21.32
CA CYS A 19 -47.38 4.50 19.90
C CYS A 19 -46.09 4.40 19.10
N VAL A 20 -46.08 3.46 18.16
CA VAL A 20 -44.99 3.28 17.19
C VAL A 20 -45.52 3.61 15.81
N GLU A 21 -45.04 4.71 15.25
CA GLU A 21 -45.35 5.14 13.89
C GLU A 21 -44.05 5.16 13.05
N ALA A 22 -44.17 4.84 11.78
CA ALA A 22 -43.11 5.00 10.80
C ALA A 22 -43.63 5.80 9.60
N ALA A 23 -42.82 6.69 9.09
CA ALA A 23 -43.12 7.49 7.92
C ALA A 23 -41.89 7.58 7.00
N PHE A 24 -42.13 7.83 5.72
CA PHE A 24 -41.04 8.11 4.74
C PHE A 24 -40.88 9.62 4.57
N ASP A 25 -40.70 10.33 5.67
CA ASP A 25 -40.57 11.79 5.75
C ASP A 25 -39.11 12.24 6.04
N ALA A 26 -38.21 11.31 6.21
CA ALA A 26 -36.79 11.60 6.36
C ALA A 26 -36.21 12.18 5.05
N GLY A 27 -35.35 13.17 5.16
CA GLY A 27 -34.56 13.67 4.05
C GLY A 27 -33.52 12.65 3.56
N LEU A 28 -32.48 13.13 2.94
CA LEU A 28 -31.35 12.26 2.53
C LEU A 28 -30.65 11.68 3.76
N VAL A 29 -30.51 10.35 3.79
CA VAL A 29 -29.84 9.63 4.87
C VAL A 29 -28.58 8.95 4.33
N THR A 30 -27.59 8.75 5.19
CA THR A 30 -26.35 8.03 4.88
C THR A 30 -25.99 7.07 6.00
N SER A 31 -25.43 5.91 5.65
CA SER A 31 -24.83 4.98 6.60
C SER A 31 -23.37 5.36 6.95
N ASP A 32 -22.76 6.26 6.18
CA ASP A 32 -21.32 6.55 6.17
C ASP A 32 -20.92 7.78 7.00
N ALA A 33 -21.73 8.20 7.96
CA ALA A 33 -21.49 9.38 8.80
C ALA A 33 -20.11 9.36 9.50
N GLY A 34 -19.57 8.17 9.82
CA GLY A 34 -18.23 8.00 10.37
C GLY A 34 -17.10 8.50 9.45
N ALA A 35 -17.35 8.63 8.16
CA ALA A 35 -16.40 9.17 7.18
C ALA A 35 -16.03 10.64 7.43
N LEU A 36 -16.81 11.39 8.25
CA LEU A 36 -16.41 12.73 8.68
C LEU A 36 -15.03 12.77 9.34
N LEU A 37 -14.62 11.68 10.00
CA LEU A 37 -13.28 11.56 10.59
C LEU A 37 -12.18 11.50 9.49
N LEU A 38 -12.44 10.82 8.38
CA LEU A 38 -11.55 10.79 7.22
C LEU A 38 -11.42 12.19 6.62
N GLY A 39 -12.55 12.89 6.44
CA GLY A 39 -12.57 14.27 5.97
C GLY A 39 -11.83 15.23 6.91
N ALA A 40 -11.95 15.05 8.24
CA ALA A 40 -11.19 15.83 9.21
C ALA A 40 -9.68 15.58 9.10
N THR A 41 -9.29 14.32 8.91
CA THR A 41 -7.87 13.94 8.69
C THR A 41 -7.34 14.56 7.41
N ASP A 42 -8.11 14.47 6.32
CA ASP A 42 -7.69 15.08 5.04
C ASP A 42 -7.51 16.59 5.14
N ARG A 43 -8.41 17.30 5.83
CA ARG A 43 -8.25 18.75 6.07
C ARG A 43 -6.94 19.09 6.77
N ALA A 44 -6.46 18.21 7.67
CA ALA A 44 -5.20 18.42 8.39
C ALA A 44 -3.96 18.22 7.51
N ILE A 45 -3.97 17.21 6.65
CA ILE A 45 -2.81 16.84 5.81
C ILE A 45 -2.94 17.28 4.34
N ARG A 46 -4.14 17.65 3.92
CA ARG A 46 -4.49 18.10 2.55
C ARG A 46 -4.09 17.09 1.47
N MET A 47 -4.27 15.79 1.77
CA MET A 47 -3.86 14.71 0.88
C MET A 47 -4.63 14.75 -0.44
N MET A 48 -5.96 15.00 -0.42
CA MET A 48 -6.78 15.02 -1.63
C MET A 48 -6.38 16.15 -2.57
N ASP A 49 -6.19 17.36 -2.06
CA ASP A 49 -5.71 18.51 -2.86
C ASP A 49 -4.34 18.25 -3.48
N ARG A 50 -3.43 17.71 -2.68
CA ARG A 50 -2.05 17.40 -3.12
C ARG A 50 -2.04 16.29 -4.15
N PHE A 51 -2.87 15.26 -3.98
CA PHE A 51 -3.00 14.19 -4.96
C PHE A 51 -3.65 14.71 -6.25
N ALA A 52 -4.70 15.52 -6.14
CA ALA A 52 -5.31 16.18 -7.31
C ALA A 52 -4.31 17.04 -8.09
N SER A 53 -3.37 17.69 -7.41
CA SER A 53 -2.30 18.48 -8.07
C SER A 53 -1.31 17.63 -8.89
N CYS A 54 -1.33 16.31 -8.73
CA CYS A 54 -0.56 15.40 -9.59
C CYS A 54 -1.20 15.15 -10.95
N PHE A 55 -2.39 15.70 -11.18
CA PHE A 55 -3.12 15.58 -12.44
C PHE A 55 -3.14 16.92 -13.18
N HIS A 56 -3.19 16.84 -14.49
CA HIS A 56 -3.37 18.00 -15.36
C HIS A 56 -4.70 17.87 -16.11
N ASP A 57 -5.55 18.92 -16.04
CA ASP A 57 -6.89 18.93 -16.58
C ASP A 57 -6.97 19.86 -17.81
N GLU A 58 -7.10 19.28 -19.00
CA GLU A 58 -7.27 19.99 -20.27
C GLU A 58 -8.74 20.12 -20.70
N ARG A 59 -9.68 19.83 -19.77
CA ARG A 59 -11.11 20.10 -20.06
C ARG A 59 -11.36 21.60 -20.10
N ARG A 60 -12.30 22.02 -20.94
CA ARG A 60 -12.71 23.42 -21.00
C ARG A 60 -13.47 23.77 -19.71
N PRO A 61 -13.06 24.84 -18.99
CA PRO A 61 -13.62 25.20 -17.67
C PRO A 61 -15.15 25.32 -17.66
N GLU A 62 -15.72 25.83 -18.74
CA GLU A 62 -17.17 26.02 -18.86
C GLU A 62 -17.98 24.71 -18.87
N TYR A 63 -17.34 23.59 -19.22
CA TYR A 63 -17.98 22.26 -19.25
C TYR A 63 -17.61 21.37 -18.05
N ILE A 64 -16.77 21.85 -17.12
CA ILE A 64 -16.39 21.08 -15.95
C ILE A 64 -17.50 21.13 -14.92
N GLU A 65 -18.20 20.01 -14.69
CA GLU A 65 -19.12 19.84 -13.59
C GLU A 65 -18.38 19.48 -12.30
N HIS A 66 -17.43 18.55 -12.37
CA HIS A 66 -16.65 18.05 -11.25
C HIS A 66 -15.16 18.32 -11.47
N ALA A 67 -14.57 19.13 -10.59
CA ALA A 67 -13.12 19.39 -10.60
C ALA A 67 -12.31 18.12 -10.26
N VAL A 68 -11.05 18.08 -10.66
CA VAL A 68 -10.17 16.92 -10.38
C VAL A 68 -10.09 16.63 -8.86
N ALA A 69 -10.03 17.67 -8.02
CA ALA A 69 -10.00 17.49 -6.57
C ALA A 69 -11.26 16.79 -6.06
N THR A 70 -12.44 17.15 -6.58
CA THR A 70 -13.70 16.48 -6.26
C THR A 70 -13.68 15.02 -6.70
N LEU A 71 -13.20 14.73 -7.92
CA LEU A 71 -13.13 13.36 -8.45
C LEU A 71 -12.16 12.49 -7.64
N VAL A 72 -10.98 13.02 -7.33
CA VAL A 72 -9.98 12.34 -6.51
C VAL A 72 -10.52 12.07 -5.11
N GLY A 73 -11.08 13.08 -4.45
CA GLY A 73 -11.67 12.95 -3.12
C GLY A 73 -12.78 11.90 -3.10
N GLN A 74 -13.74 12.00 -4.01
CA GLN A 74 -14.83 11.04 -4.13
C GLN A 74 -14.33 9.61 -4.30
N ARG A 75 -13.33 9.39 -5.17
CA ARG A 75 -12.82 8.03 -5.43
C ARG A 75 -12.04 7.47 -4.25
N VAL A 76 -11.15 8.25 -3.66
CA VAL A 76 -10.33 7.81 -2.51
C VAL A 76 -11.20 7.55 -1.27
N PHE A 77 -12.15 8.42 -0.98
CA PHE A 77 -13.08 8.21 0.14
C PHE A 77 -14.01 7.02 -0.13
N GLY A 78 -14.49 6.84 -1.38
CA GLY A 78 -15.29 5.67 -1.76
C GLY A 78 -14.54 4.37 -1.47
N ILE A 79 -13.28 4.23 -1.92
CA ILE A 79 -12.45 3.05 -1.64
C ILE A 79 -12.24 2.87 -0.12
N ALA A 80 -11.97 3.96 0.62
CA ALA A 80 -11.75 3.89 2.06
C ALA A 80 -13.01 3.46 2.85
N LEU A 81 -14.18 3.66 2.29
CA LEU A 81 -15.47 3.23 2.83
C LEU A 81 -15.91 1.82 2.37
N GLY A 82 -15.13 1.18 1.49
CA GLY A 82 -15.42 -0.15 0.98
C GLY A 82 -16.14 -0.19 -0.37
N TYR A 83 -16.34 0.95 -1.00
CA TYR A 83 -16.94 1.06 -2.34
C TYR A 83 -15.84 0.97 -3.42
N GLU A 84 -15.38 -0.23 -3.67
CA GLU A 84 -14.28 -0.50 -4.62
C GLU A 84 -14.75 -0.43 -6.07
N ASP A 85 -16.00 -0.81 -6.34
CA ASP A 85 -16.57 -0.80 -7.69
C ASP A 85 -16.97 0.63 -8.09
N LEU A 86 -16.63 1.00 -9.31
CA LEU A 86 -17.08 2.26 -9.89
C LEU A 86 -18.60 2.33 -10.08
N ASN A 87 -19.29 1.19 -10.22
CA ASN A 87 -20.74 1.15 -10.36
C ASN A 87 -21.45 1.74 -9.14
N ASP A 88 -20.88 1.57 -7.93
CA ASP A 88 -21.46 2.10 -6.69
C ASP A 88 -21.60 3.63 -6.74
N HIS A 89 -20.75 4.29 -7.51
CA HIS A 89 -20.78 5.74 -7.66
C HIS A 89 -21.96 6.27 -8.47
N ASP A 90 -22.75 5.43 -9.13
CA ASP A 90 -24.01 5.87 -9.73
C ASP A 90 -25.09 6.14 -8.67
N GLU A 91 -24.98 5.50 -7.49
CA GLU A 91 -25.81 5.78 -6.31
C GLU A 91 -25.12 6.78 -5.38
N LEU A 92 -23.84 6.57 -5.06
CA LEU A 92 -23.07 7.43 -4.16
C LEU A 92 -22.98 8.90 -4.61
N ARG A 93 -23.19 9.19 -5.89
CA ARG A 93 -23.23 10.58 -6.39
C ARG A 93 -24.38 11.40 -5.79
N HIS A 94 -25.36 10.75 -5.21
CA HIS A 94 -26.49 11.36 -4.52
C HIS A 94 -26.36 11.33 -2.99
N ASP A 95 -25.34 10.65 -2.46
CA ASP A 95 -25.10 10.55 -1.02
C ASP A 95 -24.57 11.88 -0.45
N PRO A 96 -25.24 12.45 0.58
CA PRO A 96 -24.85 13.73 1.16
C PRO A 96 -23.48 13.67 1.85
N MET A 97 -23.08 12.52 2.40
CA MET A 97 -21.77 12.36 3.03
C MET A 97 -20.67 12.40 1.99
N MET A 98 -20.83 11.70 0.87
CA MET A 98 -19.89 11.76 -0.24
C MET A 98 -19.74 13.18 -0.80
N ALA A 99 -20.83 13.92 -0.88
CA ALA A 99 -20.81 15.33 -1.29
C ALA A 99 -20.01 16.21 -0.31
N ILE A 100 -20.17 16.00 1.00
CA ILE A 100 -19.40 16.70 2.04
C ILE A 100 -17.90 16.36 1.93
N LEU A 101 -17.55 15.07 1.81
CA LEU A 101 -16.17 14.61 1.72
C LEU A 101 -15.47 15.11 0.46
N ALA A 102 -16.16 15.11 -0.67
CA ALA A 102 -15.65 15.60 -1.93
C ALA A 102 -15.67 17.14 -2.05
N GLY A 103 -16.19 17.84 -1.03
CA GLY A 103 -16.22 19.30 -0.96
C GLY A 103 -17.17 19.94 -1.96
N LYS A 104 -18.24 19.24 -2.38
CA LYS A 104 -19.20 19.75 -3.35
C LYS A 104 -20.64 19.32 -3.00
N LEU A 105 -21.40 20.23 -2.39
CA LEU A 105 -22.74 19.95 -1.87
C LEU A 105 -23.85 20.04 -2.92
N ALA A 106 -23.64 20.77 -4.02
CA ALA A 106 -24.65 20.98 -5.04
C ALA A 106 -24.06 20.82 -6.44
N ALA A 107 -24.86 20.33 -7.36
CA ALA A 107 -24.52 20.32 -8.77
C ALA A 107 -24.53 21.75 -9.33
N ARG A 108 -23.67 21.98 -10.32
CA ARG A 108 -23.65 23.24 -11.07
C ARG A 108 -24.78 23.31 -12.09
N ARG A 109 -25.16 22.14 -12.64
CA ARG A 109 -26.24 22.01 -13.62
C ARG A 109 -27.42 21.23 -13.01
N GLU A 110 -28.63 21.62 -13.38
CA GLU A 110 -29.88 21.03 -12.83
C GLU A 110 -30.02 19.52 -13.11
N ASP A 111 -29.44 19.03 -14.21
CA ASP A 111 -29.49 17.63 -14.62
C ASP A 111 -28.35 16.76 -14.01
N CYS A 112 -27.56 17.34 -13.13
CA CYS A 112 -26.40 16.67 -12.54
C CYS A 112 -26.57 16.42 -11.05
N ALA A 113 -25.87 15.39 -10.54
CA ALA A 113 -25.72 15.16 -9.10
C ALA A 113 -24.56 16.00 -8.51
N PRO A 114 -24.51 16.18 -7.18
CA PRO A 114 -23.43 16.92 -6.51
C PRO A 114 -22.04 16.38 -6.86
N VAL A 115 -21.86 15.06 -6.88
CA VAL A 115 -20.60 14.40 -7.23
C VAL A 115 -20.74 13.49 -8.44
N ALA A 116 -19.65 12.91 -8.92
CA ALA A 116 -19.60 12.27 -10.23
C ALA A 116 -20.16 10.83 -10.23
N GLY A 117 -20.80 10.42 -11.32
CA GLY A 117 -21.10 9.01 -11.58
C GLY A 117 -19.90 8.25 -12.14
N LYS A 118 -20.04 6.92 -12.27
CA LYS A 118 -19.01 5.97 -12.70
C LYS A 118 -18.26 6.36 -13.96
N SER A 119 -18.96 6.82 -15.00
CA SER A 119 -18.33 7.15 -16.27
C SER A 119 -17.32 8.29 -16.19
N THR A 120 -17.53 9.24 -15.27
CA THR A 120 -16.61 10.36 -15.07
C THR A 120 -15.40 9.93 -14.23
N LEU A 121 -15.61 9.12 -13.19
CA LEU A 121 -14.53 8.55 -12.38
C LEU A 121 -13.67 7.58 -13.19
N ASN A 122 -14.26 6.76 -14.05
CA ASN A 122 -13.52 5.88 -14.94
C ASN A 122 -12.53 6.65 -15.84
N ARG A 123 -12.91 7.84 -16.33
CA ARG A 123 -11.99 8.69 -17.10
C ARG A 123 -10.83 9.23 -16.27
N LEU A 124 -11.00 9.42 -14.96
CA LEU A 124 -9.91 9.77 -14.05
C LEU A 124 -8.97 8.57 -13.85
N GLU A 125 -9.50 7.40 -13.54
CA GLU A 125 -8.71 6.17 -13.31
C GLU A 125 -7.94 5.74 -14.54
N LEU A 126 -8.54 5.85 -15.72
CA LEU A 126 -7.91 5.56 -17.01
C LEU A 126 -7.13 6.76 -17.59
N SER A 127 -6.83 7.77 -16.77
CA SER A 127 -6.01 8.90 -17.21
C SER A 127 -4.67 8.42 -17.78
N LYS A 128 -4.15 9.16 -18.77
CA LYS A 128 -2.91 8.83 -19.46
C LYS A 128 -1.79 9.79 -19.04
N LEU A 129 -0.55 9.47 -19.41
CA LEU A 129 0.59 10.39 -19.21
C LEU A 129 0.43 11.70 -19.98
N GLN A 130 -0.29 11.66 -21.08
CA GLN A 130 -0.63 12.82 -21.92
C GLN A 130 -2.12 12.80 -22.20
N ALA A 131 -2.74 13.97 -22.20
CA ALA A 131 -4.14 14.11 -22.55
C ALA A 131 -4.41 13.70 -24.00
N THR A 132 -5.59 13.16 -24.24
CA THR A 132 -6.06 12.75 -25.56
C THR A 132 -7.41 13.39 -25.87
N ARG A 133 -7.92 13.18 -27.07
CA ARG A 133 -9.26 13.66 -27.44
C ARG A 133 -10.36 13.19 -26.46
N TYR A 134 -10.25 11.96 -25.93
CA TYR A 134 -11.26 11.35 -25.05
C TYR A 134 -10.88 11.41 -23.58
N HIS A 135 -9.59 11.37 -23.24
CA HIS A 135 -9.05 11.46 -21.89
C HIS A 135 -8.30 12.77 -21.72
N LYS A 136 -9.02 13.80 -21.29
CA LYS A 136 -8.48 15.16 -21.12
C LYS A 136 -7.86 15.40 -19.74
N ILE A 137 -7.94 14.44 -18.86
CA ILE A 137 -7.21 14.44 -17.59
C ILE A 137 -5.99 13.52 -17.78
N SER A 138 -4.81 14.06 -17.56
CA SER A 138 -3.54 13.32 -17.55
C SER A 138 -2.95 13.31 -16.14
N HIS A 139 -2.05 12.37 -15.85
CA HIS A 139 -1.41 12.29 -14.55
C HIS A 139 0.12 12.34 -14.66
N ASN A 140 0.76 12.82 -13.59
CA ASN A 140 2.21 12.80 -13.43
C ASN A 140 2.63 11.69 -12.45
N PRO A 141 3.14 10.55 -12.92
CA PRO A 141 3.47 9.42 -12.05
C PRO A 141 4.62 9.73 -11.08
N MET A 142 5.53 10.63 -11.43
CA MET A 142 6.60 11.04 -10.53
C MET A 142 6.09 11.93 -9.39
N ALA A 143 5.15 12.82 -9.68
CA ALA A 143 4.50 13.64 -8.66
C ALA A 143 3.73 12.74 -7.66
N ILE A 144 2.98 11.74 -8.15
CA ILE A 144 2.25 10.77 -7.33
C ILE A 144 3.22 10.00 -6.44
N LYS A 145 4.30 9.45 -7.01
CA LYS A 145 5.31 8.71 -6.23
C LYS A 145 6.01 9.57 -5.17
N ASN A 146 6.29 10.83 -5.48
CA ASN A 146 6.95 11.73 -4.56
C ASN A 146 6.03 12.15 -3.42
N LEU A 147 4.73 12.31 -3.66
CA LEU A 147 3.74 12.72 -2.68
C LEU A 147 3.75 11.83 -1.42
N LEU A 148 3.81 10.50 -1.60
CA LEU A 148 3.83 9.58 -0.46
C LEU A 148 5.06 9.78 0.45
N VAL A 149 6.22 10.03 -0.16
CA VAL A 149 7.46 10.30 0.58
C VAL A 149 7.43 11.69 1.25
N ASP A 150 6.84 12.69 0.58
CA ASP A 150 6.67 14.03 1.16
C ASP A 150 5.76 13.98 2.39
N LEU A 151 4.63 13.29 2.31
CA LEU A 151 3.73 13.07 3.45
C LEU A 151 4.44 12.38 4.62
N PHE A 152 5.26 11.37 4.33
CA PHE A 152 6.07 10.71 5.36
C PHE A 152 7.05 11.67 6.04
N VAL A 153 7.79 12.45 5.26
CA VAL A 153 8.77 13.38 5.79
C VAL A 153 8.12 14.48 6.64
N GLU A 154 6.98 15.00 6.18
CA GLU A 154 6.23 16.07 6.87
C GLU A 154 5.51 15.57 8.14
N ALA A 155 5.18 14.29 8.23
CA ALA A 155 4.62 13.69 9.44
C ALA A 155 5.61 13.68 10.64
N HIS A 156 6.87 14.06 10.41
CA HIS A 156 7.90 14.11 11.45
C HIS A 156 8.29 15.54 11.76
N GLU A 157 8.04 15.99 12.96
CA GLU A 157 8.48 17.31 13.44
C GLU A 157 10.02 17.47 13.42
N ARG A 158 10.75 16.38 13.66
CA ARG A 158 12.21 16.33 13.69
C ARG A 158 12.74 15.15 12.90
N ALA A 159 13.90 15.36 12.28
CA ALA A 159 14.59 14.26 11.58
C ALA A 159 14.90 13.10 12.53
N PRO A 160 14.47 11.88 12.26
CA PRO A 160 14.83 10.72 13.05
C PRO A 160 16.32 10.41 12.88
N ARG A 161 16.93 9.79 13.91
CA ARG A 161 18.33 9.35 13.81
C ARG A 161 18.51 8.20 12.81
N GLN A 162 17.51 7.34 12.72
CA GLN A 162 17.48 6.18 11.86
C GLN A 162 16.05 5.88 11.41
N ILE A 163 15.89 5.43 10.18
CA ILE A 163 14.65 4.89 9.65
C ILE A 163 14.89 3.48 9.11
N ILE A 164 13.84 2.67 9.14
CA ILE A 164 13.82 1.34 8.54
C ILE A 164 12.83 1.36 7.40
N LEU A 165 13.29 1.00 6.21
CA LEU A 165 12.46 0.83 5.03
C LEU A 165 12.22 -0.67 4.83
N ASP A 166 10.97 -1.08 4.95
CA ASP A 166 10.53 -2.45 4.73
C ASP A 166 10.09 -2.61 3.29
N LEU A 167 10.78 -3.49 2.56
CA LEU A 167 10.43 -3.85 1.18
C LEU A 167 9.67 -5.16 1.20
N ASP A 168 8.58 -5.21 0.49
CA ASP A 168 7.76 -6.39 0.32
C ASP A 168 7.22 -6.52 -1.10
N ALA A 169 7.12 -7.75 -1.58
CA ALA A 169 6.45 -8.10 -2.82
C ALA A 169 5.49 -9.24 -2.50
N THR A 170 4.23 -8.90 -2.36
CA THR A 170 3.18 -9.85 -2.03
C THR A 170 2.34 -10.18 -3.25
N ASP A 171 1.71 -11.34 -3.25
CA ASP A 171 0.74 -11.69 -4.28
C ASP A 171 -0.56 -10.90 -4.09
N ASP A 172 -1.14 -10.52 -5.21
CA ASP A 172 -2.47 -9.92 -5.32
C ASP A 172 -3.31 -10.83 -6.25
N PRO A 173 -4.03 -11.82 -5.67
CA PRO A 173 -4.76 -12.81 -6.43
C PRO A 173 -5.84 -12.18 -7.30
N LEU A 174 -5.97 -12.65 -8.53
CA LEU A 174 -6.89 -12.11 -9.52
C LEU A 174 -8.00 -13.09 -9.84
N HIS A 175 -9.20 -12.56 -9.91
CA HIS A 175 -10.39 -13.26 -10.37
C HIS A 175 -10.77 -12.75 -11.76
N GLY A 176 -10.75 -13.64 -12.76
CA GLY A 176 -11.04 -13.27 -14.14
C GLY A 176 -9.80 -13.00 -15.01
N GLU A 177 -9.97 -12.29 -16.13
CA GLU A 177 -8.98 -12.15 -17.19
C GLU A 177 -8.40 -10.73 -17.28
N GLN A 178 -7.88 -10.20 -16.14
CA GLN A 178 -7.25 -8.88 -16.14
C GLN A 178 -5.97 -8.86 -16.97
N GLU A 179 -5.74 -7.74 -17.64
CA GLU A 179 -4.54 -7.51 -18.44
C GLU A 179 -3.26 -7.58 -17.57
N GLY A 180 -2.26 -8.31 -18.05
CA GLY A 180 -0.97 -8.44 -17.36
C GLY A 180 -0.96 -9.41 -16.19
N ARG A 181 -2.06 -10.15 -15.94
CA ARG A 181 -2.06 -11.26 -14.98
C ARG A 181 -1.04 -12.33 -15.41
N PHE A 182 -0.45 -13.01 -14.44
CA PHE A 182 0.47 -14.10 -14.69
C PHE A 182 0.31 -15.18 -13.63
N PHE A 183 0.44 -16.46 -14.01
CA PHE A 183 0.40 -17.57 -13.07
C PHE A 183 1.74 -17.65 -12.32
N HIS A 184 1.69 -17.48 -10.99
CA HIS A 184 2.87 -17.51 -10.16
C HIS A 184 2.98 -18.85 -9.43
N GLY A 185 3.95 -19.69 -9.84
CA GLY A 185 4.08 -21.05 -9.33
C GLY A 185 4.37 -21.20 -7.82
N TYR A 186 4.88 -20.17 -7.15
CA TYR A 186 5.07 -20.20 -5.70
C TYR A 186 3.74 -19.97 -4.93
N TYR A 187 2.88 -19.09 -5.46
CA TYR A 187 1.58 -18.77 -4.86
C TYR A 187 0.44 -19.65 -5.39
N ASP A 188 0.71 -20.43 -6.45
CA ASP A 188 -0.25 -21.34 -7.12
C ASP A 188 -1.54 -20.66 -7.58
N CYS A 189 -1.43 -19.40 -8.04
CA CYS A 189 -2.55 -18.63 -8.55
C CYS A 189 -2.15 -17.64 -9.65
N TYR A 190 -3.16 -17.16 -10.40
CA TYR A 190 -2.99 -15.98 -11.23
C TYR A 190 -3.04 -14.74 -10.35
N CYS A 191 -1.98 -13.92 -10.41
CA CYS A 191 -1.88 -12.74 -9.57
C CYS A 191 -1.07 -11.62 -10.23
N TYR A 192 -1.15 -10.42 -9.64
CA TYR A 192 -0.09 -9.43 -9.73
C TYR A 192 0.92 -9.65 -8.60
N LEU A 193 2.08 -8.98 -8.71
CA LEU A 193 3.12 -8.99 -7.68
C LEU A 193 3.55 -7.54 -7.38
N PRO A 194 2.68 -6.75 -6.74
CA PRO A 194 3.01 -5.38 -6.41
C PRO A 194 4.24 -5.28 -5.50
N LEU A 195 5.01 -4.21 -5.69
CA LEU A 195 6.11 -3.83 -4.80
C LEU A 195 5.61 -2.76 -3.83
N TYR A 196 5.74 -3.04 -2.56
CA TYR A 196 5.49 -2.09 -1.48
C TYR A 196 6.78 -1.70 -0.79
N VAL A 197 6.86 -0.44 -0.37
CA VAL A 197 7.90 0.04 0.55
C VAL A 197 7.24 0.82 1.66
N PHE A 198 7.48 0.39 2.88
CA PHE A 198 6.95 1.04 4.09
C PHE A 198 8.07 1.60 4.96
N CYS A 199 7.76 2.64 5.73
CA CYS A 199 8.53 3.05 6.90
C CYS A 199 7.58 3.10 8.11
N GLY A 200 7.61 2.07 8.94
CA GLY A 200 6.62 1.87 10.00
C GLY A 200 5.20 1.77 9.42
N ARG A 201 4.36 2.76 9.70
CA ARG A 201 2.98 2.82 9.20
C ARG A 201 2.83 3.60 7.88
N HIS A 202 3.89 4.25 7.42
CA HIS A 202 3.83 5.09 6.23
C HIS A 202 4.14 4.28 4.99
N LEU A 203 3.22 4.28 4.03
CA LEU A 203 3.41 3.75 2.69
C LEU A 203 4.23 4.76 1.88
N LEU A 204 5.36 4.34 1.32
CA LEU A 204 6.26 5.17 0.49
C LEU A 204 6.20 4.79 -0.98
N VAL A 205 5.89 3.52 -1.28
CA VAL A 205 5.66 3.00 -2.63
C VAL A 205 4.57 1.94 -2.60
N ALA A 206 3.65 2.06 -3.55
CA ALA A 206 2.78 0.97 -4.00
C ALA A 206 2.89 0.93 -5.53
N LYS A 207 3.56 -0.09 -6.07
CA LYS A 207 3.80 -0.20 -7.51
C LYS A 207 3.24 -1.51 -8.03
N LEU A 208 2.15 -1.43 -8.77
CA LEU A 208 1.57 -2.59 -9.43
C LEU A 208 2.55 -3.16 -10.46
N ARG A 209 2.71 -4.49 -10.45
CA ARG A 209 3.61 -5.23 -11.36
C ARG A 209 2.98 -6.57 -11.73
N SER A 210 3.30 -7.05 -12.93
CA SER A 210 2.97 -8.43 -13.31
C SER A 210 3.76 -9.42 -12.45
N ALA A 211 3.13 -10.55 -12.09
CA ALA A 211 3.78 -11.63 -11.37
C ALA A 211 4.82 -12.42 -12.21
N ALA A 212 4.98 -12.10 -13.50
CA ALA A 212 6.06 -12.63 -14.34
C ALA A 212 7.44 -12.06 -13.96
N MET A 213 7.50 -11.02 -13.12
CA MET A 213 8.74 -10.34 -12.74
C MET A 213 9.33 -10.94 -11.46
N ASP A 214 10.68 -10.85 -11.32
CA ASP A 214 11.36 -11.15 -10.06
C ASP A 214 10.87 -10.22 -8.94
N ALA A 215 10.77 -10.74 -7.70
CA ALA A 215 10.28 -9.97 -6.55
C ALA A 215 11.09 -8.68 -6.33
N ALA A 216 12.40 -8.68 -6.58
CA ALA A 216 13.28 -7.52 -6.45
C ALA A 216 13.31 -6.61 -7.68
N ALA A 217 12.62 -6.96 -8.78
CA ALA A 217 12.65 -6.17 -10.00
C ALA A 217 12.15 -4.73 -9.75
N GLY A 218 12.93 -3.73 -10.13
CA GLY A 218 12.61 -2.31 -9.94
C GLY A 218 12.78 -1.81 -8.49
N ALA A 219 13.29 -2.64 -7.56
CA ALA A 219 13.50 -2.24 -6.18
C ALA A 219 14.64 -1.22 -6.05
N VAL A 220 15.73 -1.36 -6.81
CA VAL A 220 16.86 -0.44 -6.77
C VAL A 220 16.42 0.97 -7.15
N GLU A 221 15.67 1.13 -8.22
CA GLU A 221 15.19 2.42 -8.71
C GLU A 221 14.27 3.12 -7.71
N GLU A 222 13.31 2.38 -7.14
CA GLU A 222 12.37 2.95 -6.17
C GLU A 222 13.09 3.30 -4.85
N VAL A 223 13.99 2.45 -4.36
CA VAL A 223 14.80 2.73 -3.17
C VAL A 223 15.71 3.93 -3.39
N ALA A 224 16.39 4.02 -4.54
CA ALA A 224 17.24 5.15 -4.90
C ALA A 224 16.46 6.47 -4.88
N ARG A 225 15.27 6.48 -5.47
CA ARG A 225 14.37 7.64 -5.48
C ARG A 225 13.98 8.05 -4.06
N ILE A 226 13.49 7.11 -3.26
CA ILE A 226 13.07 7.35 -1.87
C ILE A 226 14.23 7.91 -1.04
N VAL A 227 15.38 7.25 -1.08
CA VAL A 227 16.58 7.65 -0.32
C VAL A 227 17.04 9.05 -0.72
N ALA A 228 17.06 9.34 -2.03
CA ALA A 228 17.43 10.67 -2.53
C ALA A 228 16.45 11.75 -2.03
N GLN A 229 15.14 11.48 -2.05
CA GLN A 229 14.12 12.42 -1.58
C GLN A 229 14.21 12.63 -0.07
N ILE A 230 14.35 11.59 0.73
CA ILE A 230 14.51 11.67 2.18
C ILE A 230 15.77 12.43 2.55
N ARG A 231 16.91 12.14 1.91
CA ARG A 231 18.19 12.80 2.21
C ARG A 231 18.24 14.27 1.84
N ARG A 232 17.41 14.75 0.92
CA ARG A 232 17.25 16.19 0.68
C ARG A 232 16.78 16.92 1.94
N ARG A 233 15.90 16.31 2.72
CA ARG A 233 15.35 16.89 3.95
C ARG A 233 16.15 16.49 5.20
N TRP A 234 16.64 15.24 5.24
CA TRP A 234 17.37 14.66 6.35
C TRP A 234 18.73 14.09 5.91
N PRO A 235 19.74 14.93 5.64
CA PRO A 235 21.01 14.51 5.03
C PRO A 235 21.80 13.48 5.86
N ARG A 236 21.59 13.43 7.17
CA ARG A 236 22.35 12.59 8.11
C ARG A 236 21.57 11.39 8.65
N VAL A 237 20.36 11.18 8.16
CA VAL A 237 19.55 10.04 8.61
C VAL A 237 20.21 8.72 8.21
N ARG A 238 20.32 7.79 9.15
CA ARG A 238 20.73 6.42 8.85
C ARG A 238 19.53 5.68 8.28
N ILE A 239 19.74 4.95 7.21
CA ILE A 239 18.70 4.20 6.52
C ILE A 239 19.09 2.73 6.52
N LEU A 240 18.19 1.89 7.03
CA LEU A 240 18.28 0.44 6.98
C LEU A 240 17.16 -0.09 6.08
N LEU A 241 17.53 -0.84 5.04
CA LEU A 241 16.57 -1.63 4.27
C LEU A 241 16.37 -2.99 4.92
N ARG A 242 15.12 -3.40 5.05
CA ARG A 242 14.74 -4.72 5.52
C ARG A 242 13.80 -5.38 4.51
N ALA A 243 14.05 -6.65 4.19
CA ALA A 243 13.24 -7.39 3.23
C ALA A 243 13.38 -8.91 3.47
N ASP A 244 12.53 -9.66 2.81
CA ASP A 244 12.60 -11.12 2.77
C ASP A 244 13.74 -11.63 1.85
N SER A 245 13.77 -12.93 1.60
CA SER A 245 14.81 -13.57 0.78
C SER A 245 14.69 -13.27 -0.72
N GLY A 246 13.55 -12.81 -1.18
CA GLY A 246 13.32 -12.39 -2.56
C GLY A 246 14.18 -11.19 -2.95
N PHE A 247 14.56 -10.36 -1.97
CA PHE A 247 15.34 -9.14 -2.19
C PHE A 247 16.85 -9.31 -1.95
N ALA A 248 17.34 -10.47 -1.55
CA ALA A 248 18.77 -10.73 -1.36
C ALA A 248 19.51 -10.85 -2.71
N ARG A 249 19.42 -9.82 -3.55
CA ARG A 249 20.00 -9.73 -4.88
C ARG A 249 21.25 -8.85 -4.87
N GLU A 250 22.22 -9.22 -5.73
CA GLU A 250 23.48 -8.50 -5.83
C GLU A 250 23.29 -7.02 -6.09
N ASP A 251 22.45 -6.66 -7.07
CA ASP A 251 22.26 -5.27 -7.51
C ASP A 251 21.77 -4.38 -6.35
N LEU A 252 20.82 -4.87 -5.55
CA LEU A 252 20.28 -4.12 -4.43
C LEU A 252 21.30 -3.99 -3.29
N MET A 253 22.00 -5.08 -2.94
CA MET A 253 23.02 -5.06 -1.90
C MET A 253 24.22 -4.18 -2.28
N ALA A 254 24.69 -4.28 -3.51
CA ALA A 254 25.80 -3.45 -4.02
C ALA A 254 25.41 -1.97 -4.09
N TRP A 255 24.18 -1.67 -4.50
CA TRP A 255 23.66 -0.31 -4.47
C TRP A 255 23.62 0.25 -3.05
N CYS A 256 23.14 -0.52 -2.07
CA CYS A 256 23.11 -0.12 -0.66
C CYS A 256 24.51 0.21 -0.15
N GLU A 257 25.47 -0.69 -0.40
CA GLU A 257 26.89 -0.52 -0.01
C GLU A 257 27.49 0.75 -0.62
N ALA A 258 27.24 1.00 -1.91
CA ALA A 258 27.76 2.18 -2.62
C ALA A 258 27.12 3.49 -2.15
N ASN A 259 25.90 3.45 -1.60
CA ASN A 259 25.14 4.64 -1.23
C ASN A 259 25.04 4.86 0.29
N GLY A 260 25.79 4.10 1.11
CA GLY A 260 25.77 4.25 2.56
C GLY A 260 24.37 4.00 3.15
N VAL A 261 23.71 2.96 2.66
CA VAL A 261 22.44 2.44 3.16
C VAL A 261 22.71 1.07 3.75
N ASP A 262 22.33 0.84 4.99
CA ASP A 262 22.42 -0.47 5.60
C ASP A 262 21.33 -1.39 5.10
N PHE A 263 21.57 -2.70 5.13
CA PHE A 263 20.55 -3.68 4.78
C PHE A 263 20.54 -4.90 5.72
N LEU A 264 19.36 -5.51 5.82
CA LEU A 264 19.10 -6.76 6.51
C LEU A 264 18.07 -7.55 5.69
N PHE A 265 18.54 -8.47 4.86
CA PHE A 265 17.66 -9.28 4.00
C PHE A 265 17.62 -10.73 4.43
N GLY A 266 16.44 -11.33 4.39
CA GLY A 266 16.31 -12.76 4.49
C GLY A 266 17.20 -13.45 3.47
N LEU A 267 17.63 -14.67 3.75
CA LEU A 267 18.38 -15.48 2.82
C LEU A 267 17.81 -16.89 2.79
N ALA A 268 17.44 -17.35 1.60
CA ALA A 268 16.89 -18.68 1.41
C ALA A 268 17.89 -19.74 1.87
N LYS A 269 17.43 -20.68 2.71
CA LYS A 269 18.25 -21.78 3.19
C LYS A 269 18.67 -22.69 2.04
N ASN A 270 19.91 -23.18 2.11
CA ASN A 270 20.44 -24.20 1.22
C ASN A 270 21.44 -25.09 1.98
N GLU A 271 21.80 -26.23 1.40
CA GLU A 271 22.65 -27.21 2.05
C GLU A 271 24.01 -26.64 2.51
N ARG A 272 24.61 -25.74 1.74
CA ARG A 272 25.88 -25.11 2.11
C ARG A 272 25.77 -24.22 3.34
N LEU A 273 24.69 -23.42 3.44
CA LEU A 273 24.43 -22.58 4.60
C LEU A 273 24.08 -23.44 5.83
N ILE A 274 23.34 -24.52 5.64
CA ILE A 274 23.03 -25.46 6.72
C ILE A 274 24.30 -26.14 7.23
N ALA A 275 25.21 -26.53 6.34
CA ALA A 275 26.50 -27.12 6.71
C ALA A 275 27.36 -26.17 7.57
N GLU A 276 27.33 -24.85 7.29
CA GLU A 276 28.05 -23.83 8.09
C GLU A 276 27.60 -23.76 9.56
N ILE A 277 26.38 -24.14 9.86
CA ILE A 277 25.81 -24.07 11.23
C ILE A 277 25.46 -25.45 11.80
N LYS A 278 26.01 -26.52 11.23
CA LYS A 278 25.71 -27.89 11.67
C LYS A 278 26.01 -28.09 13.15
N THR A 279 27.17 -27.64 13.62
CA THR A 279 27.55 -27.73 15.04
C THR A 279 26.55 -27.02 15.96
N GLU A 280 26.12 -25.84 15.58
CA GLU A 280 25.13 -25.07 16.33
C GLU A 280 23.76 -25.78 16.37
N LEU A 281 23.35 -26.39 15.25
CA LEU A 281 22.12 -27.18 15.16
C LEU A 281 22.20 -28.44 16.05
N ASP A 282 23.30 -29.16 16.04
CA ASP A 282 23.50 -30.34 16.87
C ASP A 282 23.41 -29.99 18.37
N VAL A 283 24.02 -28.85 18.75
CA VAL A 283 23.98 -28.38 20.14
C VAL A 283 22.57 -28.01 20.58
N VAL A 284 21.82 -27.25 19.76
CA VAL A 284 20.44 -26.84 20.14
C VAL A 284 19.49 -28.04 20.12
N ALA A 285 19.68 -29.01 19.21
CA ALA A 285 18.91 -30.25 19.19
C ALA A 285 19.11 -31.07 20.45
N ALA A 286 20.36 -31.30 20.87
CA ALA A 286 20.70 -32.03 22.07
C ALA A 286 20.11 -31.34 23.34
N LYS A 287 20.23 -30.02 23.40
CA LYS A 287 19.71 -29.25 24.53
C LYS A 287 18.16 -29.26 24.57
N SER A 288 17.50 -29.10 23.43
CA SER A 288 16.04 -29.14 23.31
C SER A 288 15.48 -30.50 23.72
N ARG A 289 16.10 -31.62 23.29
CA ARG A 289 15.70 -32.97 23.68
C ARG A 289 15.82 -33.18 25.20
N ARG A 290 16.83 -32.60 25.84
CA ARG A 290 17.03 -32.70 27.29
C ARG A 290 16.05 -31.85 28.09
N THR A 291 15.74 -30.64 27.62
CA THR A 291 14.94 -29.66 28.37
C THR A 291 13.46 -29.70 28.02
N GLY A 292 13.08 -30.34 26.91
CA GLY A 292 11.72 -30.29 26.34
C GLY A 292 11.30 -28.91 25.83
N ARG A 293 12.23 -27.97 25.73
CA ARG A 293 11.95 -26.58 25.33
C ARG A 293 12.59 -26.23 23.99
N MET A 294 12.05 -25.22 23.33
CA MET A 294 12.66 -24.59 22.17
C MET A 294 14.04 -24.03 22.55
N GLU A 295 15.05 -24.33 21.74
CA GLU A 295 16.41 -23.82 21.91
C GLU A 295 16.93 -23.18 20.65
N ARG A 296 17.74 -22.11 20.81
CA ARG A 296 18.31 -21.38 19.69
C ARG A 296 19.72 -20.90 19.98
N ARG A 297 20.54 -20.82 18.93
CA ARG A 297 21.86 -20.17 18.92
C ARG A 297 22.03 -19.34 17.66
N PHE A 298 22.87 -18.34 17.75
CA PHE A 298 23.23 -17.51 16.60
C PHE A 298 24.68 -17.70 16.25
N LYS A 299 24.98 -17.69 14.94
CA LYS A 299 26.31 -17.69 14.39
C LYS A 299 26.44 -16.61 13.33
N SER A 300 27.57 -15.90 13.33
CA SER A 300 27.90 -14.91 12.31
C SER A 300 29.15 -15.34 11.56
N PHE A 301 29.09 -15.28 10.23
CA PHE A 301 30.22 -15.66 9.36
C PHE A 301 30.18 -14.88 8.04
N MET A 302 31.34 -14.86 7.34
CA MET A 302 31.43 -14.25 5.99
C MET A 302 31.20 -15.31 4.93
N TRP A 303 30.28 -15.04 4.01
CA TRP A 303 29.85 -15.98 3.00
C TRP A 303 29.58 -15.31 1.66
N MET A 304 29.59 -16.08 0.58
CA MET A 304 29.17 -15.63 -0.75
C MET A 304 28.58 -16.78 -1.56
N THR A 305 27.72 -16.43 -2.52
CA THR A 305 27.24 -17.36 -3.53
C THR A 305 28.38 -17.76 -4.48
N ARG A 306 28.19 -18.82 -5.23
CA ARG A 306 29.22 -19.28 -6.19
C ARG A 306 29.36 -18.36 -7.41
N ARG A 307 28.32 -17.70 -7.84
CA ARG A 307 28.27 -16.99 -9.14
C ARG A 307 27.62 -15.61 -9.10
N THR A 308 26.75 -15.34 -8.15
CA THR A 308 25.86 -14.18 -8.19
C THR A 308 26.32 -12.99 -7.33
N TRP A 309 27.12 -13.20 -6.29
CA TRP A 309 27.62 -12.12 -5.44
C TRP A 309 29.04 -11.73 -5.84
N SER A 310 29.28 -10.43 -5.91
CA SER A 310 30.61 -9.88 -6.27
C SER A 310 31.63 -9.98 -5.13
N ARG A 311 31.15 -10.10 -3.88
CA ARG A 311 31.98 -10.15 -2.67
C ARG A 311 31.36 -11.01 -1.58
N ARG A 312 32.18 -11.34 -0.58
CA ARG A 312 31.69 -11.95 0.66
C ARG A 312 30.94 -10.93 1.49
N ARG A 313 29.78 -11.33 2.04
CA ARG A 313 28.96 -10.52 2.94
C ARG A 313 28.71 -11.26 4.24
N ARG A 314 28.43 -10.52 5.28
CA ARG A 314 28.13 -11.07 6.59
C ARG A 314 26.77 -11.76 6.57
N ILE A 315 26.76 -13.01 7.03
CA ILE A 315 25.55 -13.78 7.32
C ILE A 315 25.41 -13.87 8.83
N VAL A 316 24.18 -13.68 9.31
CA VAL A 316 23.77 -14.06 10.66
C VAL A 316 22.78 -15.22 10.52
N ALA A 317 23.15 -16.35 11.07
CA ALA A 317 22.32 -17.54 11.09
C ALA A 317 21.72 -17.77 12.47
N LYS A 318 20.44 -18.13 12.51
CA LYS A 318 19.75 -18.63 13.68
C LYS A 318 19.62 -20.15 13.56
N ALA A 319 20.39 -20.91 14.33
CA ALA A 319 20.17 -22.31 14.54
C ALA A 319 19.09 -22.48 15.63
N GLU A 320 17.94 -23.00 15.27
CA GLU A 320 16.79 -23.16 16.16
C GLU A 320 16.23 -24.57 16.07
N TRP A 321 15.79 -25.09 17.19
CA TRP A 321 15.10 -26.37 17.28
C TRP A 321 13.75 -26.18 17.94
N THR A 322 12.67 -26.44 17.19
CA THR A 322 11.28 -26.24 17.62
C THR A 322 10.48 -27.50 17.30
N GLN A 323 9.57 -27.92 18.20
CA GLN A 323 8.63 -29.04 17.96
C GLN A 323 9.28 -30.32 17.42
N GLY A 324 10.54 -30.56 17.82
CA GLY A 324 11.28 -31.76 17.40
C GLY A 324 12.04 -31.62 16.08
N GLU A 325 12.00 -30.45 15.42
CA GLU A 325 12.62 -30.21 14.13
C GLU A 325 13.58 -29.03 14.13
N ALA A 326 14.53 -29.07 13.18
CA ALA A 326 15.43 -27.96 12.91
C ALA A 326 14.71 -26.86 12.11
N ASN A 327 14.76 -25.64 12.62
CA ASN A 327 14.20 -24.44 11.96
C ASN A 327 15.29 -23.36 11.74
N PRO A 328 16.30 -23.60 10.90
CA PRO A 328 17.35 -22.62 10.63
C PRO A 328 16.81 -21.44 9.84
N ARG A 329 17.29 -20.22 10.18
CA ARG A 329 17.02 -18.99 9.44
C ARG A 329 18.33 -18.26 9.19
N PHE A 330 18.42 -17.60 8.05
CA PHE A 330 19.60 -16.88 7.63
C PHE A 330 19.22 -15.46 7.19
N VAL A 331 20.06 -14.51 7.51
CA VAL A 331 19.97 -13.15 6.98
C VAL A 331 21.35 -12.72 6.49
N VAL A 332 21.37 -11.95 5.41
CA VAL A 332 22.55 -11.25 4.92
C VAL A 332 22.45 -9.78 5.34
N THR A 333 23.56 -9.18 5.76
CA THR A 333 23.54 -7.81 6.28
C THR A 333 24.86 -7.08 6.07
N SER A 334 24.78 -5.75 5.92
CA SER A 334 25.93 -4.83 5.98
C SER A 334 26.26 -4.38 7.40
N LEU A 335 25.37 -4.60 8.37
CA LEU A 335 25.56 -4.15 9.76
C LEU A 335 26.79 -4.82 10.38
N GLY A 336 27.56 -4.05 11.14
CA GLY A 336 28.72 -4.53 11.88
C GLY A 336 28.38 -5.43 13.07
N HIS A 337 29.42 -5.98 13.70
CA HIS A 337 29.29 -6.62 15.02
C HIS A 337 29.27 -5.48 16.09
N ASN A 338 28.15 -5.28 16.71
CA ASN A 338 28.01 -4.51 17.96
C ASN A 338 27.47 -5.42 19.03
#